data_a89af6d2ff53b692d55df95afc17cb59
#
_entry.id   a89af6d2ff53b692d55df95afc17cb59
#
_cell.length_a   1.000
_cell.length_b   1.000
_cell.length_c   1.000
_cell.angle_alpha   90.00
_cell.angle_beta   90.00
_cell.angle_gamma   90.00
#
_symmetry.space_group_name_H-M   'P 1'
#
loop_
_entity.id
_entity.type
_entity.pdbx_description
1 polymer ?
#
loop_
_entity_poly.entity_id
_entity_poly.type
_entity_poly.pdbx_seq_one_letter_code
_entity_poly.pdbx_strand_id
1 'polypeptide(L)'
;ATERDFEKRNRRRLCARIATGDYDAIIIGHSQLMKIPLSRERQQAILQRQIDEVLLAISDAKRQKAENFTIKQMERTRKSLEARLEKLNDQSTKDDTVTFEELGIDRLFIDESHNFKNLFLMTKMRNVGGIAQTEAQKSSDLFAKCQYLDELTDSHGVIFATGTPISNSMVELYTVQRYLQYQTLQEMG
;
A
#
# COMPACT_ATOMS: atom_id res chain seq x y z
N ALA A 1 20.88 -8.21 0.01
CA ALA A 1 20.81 -7.87 -1.41
C ALA A 1 21.39 -6.48 -1.63
N THR A 2 22.01 -6.22 -2.76
CA THR A 2 22.67 -4.96 -3.12
C THR A 2 21.84 -4.16 -4.11
N GLU A 3 22.14 -2.87 -4.32
CA GLU A 3 21.43 -2.05 -5.31
C GLU A 3 21.51 -2.62 -6.72
N ARG A 4 22.65 -3.22 -7.09
CA ARG A 4 22.87 -3.86 -8.40
C ARG A 4 21.92 -5.03 -8.66
N ASP A 5 21.51 -5.74 -7.62
CA ASP A 5 20.58 -6.86 -7.72
C ASP A 5 19.16 -6.38 -8.15
N PHE A 6 18.84 -5.09 -7.87
CA PHE A 6 17.53 -4.48 -8.20
C PHE A 6 17.53 -3.65 -9.50
N GLU A 7 18.63 -3.62 -10.24
CA GLU A 7 18.62 -3.11 -11.60
C GLU A 7 17.67 -3.97 -12.46
N LYS A 8 16.99 -3.34 -13.42
CA LYS A 8 15.96 -4.01 -14.27
C LYS A 8 16.43 -5.36 -14.83
N ARG A 9 17.72 -5.44 -15.20
CA ARG A 9 18.34 -6.65 -15.77
C ARG A 9 18.52 -7.77 -14.72
N ASN A 10 18.84 -7.43 -13.48
CA ASN A 10 19.23 -8.37 -12.43
C ASN A 10 18.07 -8.75 -11.50
N ARG A 11 17.06 -7.87 -11.39
CA ARG A 11 15.93 -8.02 -10.47
C ARG A 11 15.18 -9.35 -10.64
N ARG A 12 14.90 -9.75 -11.89
CA ARG A 12 14.26 -11.04 -12.19
C ARG A 12 15.06 -12.20 -11.61
N ARG A 13 16.39 -12.19 -11.78
CA ARG A 13 17.29 -13.22 -11.25
C ARG A 13 17.31 -13.22 -9.72
N LEU A 14 17.31 -12.06 -9.09
CA LEU A 14 17.23 -11.95 -7.63
C LEU A 14 15.91 -12.51 -7.11
N CYS A 15 14.78 -12.08 -7.65
CA CYS A 15 13.47 -12.56 -7.22
C CYS A 15 13.33 -14.08 -7.42
N ALA A 16 13.80 -14.62 -8.55
CA ALA A 16 13.82 -16.07 -8.77
C ALA A 16 14.69 -16.80 -7.74
N ARG A 17 15.87 -16.26 -7.39
CA ARG A 17 16.72 -16.82 -6.33
C ARG A 17 16.05 -16.79 -4.96
N ILE A 18 15.31 -15.73 -4.64
CA ILE A 18 14.55 -15.62 -3.38
C ILE A 18 13.47 -16.70 -3.37
N ALA A 19 12.69 -16.80 -4.43
CA ALA A 19 11.57 -17.73 -4.53
C ALA A 19 11.97 -19.22 -4.50
N THR A 20 13.20 -19.55 -4.95
CA THR A 20 13.68 -20.94 -5.03
C THR A 20 14.79 -21.27 -4.03
N GLY A 21 15.27 -20.27 -3.27
CA GLY A 21 16.35 -20.45 -2.32
C GLY A 21 15.83 -20.84 -0.94
N ASP A 22 16.65 -21.57 -0.20
CA ASP A 22 16.40 -21.93 1.20
C ASP A 22 17.06 -20.85 2.10
N TYR A 23 16.34 -19.73 2.28
CA TYR A 23 16.80 -18.59 3.07
C TYR A 23 15.96 -18.44 4.34
N ASP A 24 16.61 -18.40 5.51
CA ASP A 24 15.94 -18.07 6.77
C ASP A 24 15.47 -16.62 6.80
N ALA A 25 16.23 -15.70 6.21
CA ALA A 25 15.89 -14.29 6.13
C ALA A 25 16.56 -13.59 4.93
N ILE A 26 15.91 -12.54 4.44
CA ILE A 26 16.41 -11.70 3.35
C ILE A 26 16.36 -10.25 3.78
N ILE A 27 17.50 -9.59 3.78
CA ILE A 27 17.63 -8.17 4.16
C ILE A 27 17.71 -7.34 2.87
N ILE A 28 16.78 -6.41 2.72
CA ILE A 28 16.71 -5.47 1.58
C ILE A 28 16.37 -4.07 2.07
N GLY A 29 16.72 -3.05 1.30
CA GLY A 29 16.32 -1.67 1.60
C GLY A 29 14.87 -1.39 1.19
N HIS A 30 14.24 -0.38 1.79
CA HIS A 30 12.86 0.02 1.48
C HIS A 30 12.65 0.32 -0.01
N SER A 31 13.59 1.06 -0.62
CA SER A 31 13.52 1.39 -2.06
C SER A 31 13.60 0.16 -2.96
N GLN A 32 14.24 -0.90 -2.52
CA GLN A 32 14.32 -2.17 -3.23
C GLN A 32 13.02 -2.97 -3.10
N LEU A 33 12.42 -3.00 -1.91
CA LEU A 33 11.12 -3.63 -1.68
C LEU A 33 10.04 -3.05 -2.61
N MET A 34 10.07 -1.72 -2.84
CA MET A 34 9.15 -1.04 -3.74
C MET A 34 9.30 -1.44 -5.22
N LYS A 35 10.45 -2.01 -5.61
CA LYS A 35 10.70 -2.47 -6.98
C LYS A 35 10.18 -3.88 -7.24
N ILE A 36 9.74 -4.61 -6.24
CA ILE A 36 9.11 -5.93 -6.37
C ILE A 36 7.60 -5.71 -6.49
N PRO A 37 6.99 -5.95 -7.65
CA PRO A 37 5.58 -5.66 -7.84
C PRO A 37 4.70 -6.70 -7.13
N LEU A 38 3.48 -6.32 -6.77
CA LEU A 38 2.39 -7.24 -6.52
C LEU A 38 1.86 -7.81 -7.85
N SER A 39 1.16 -8.92 -7.80
CA SER A 39 0.44 -9.45 -8.96
C SER A 39 -0.51 -8.41 -9.55
N ARG A 40 -0.73 -8.49 -10.84
CA ARG A 40 -1.59 -7.55 -11.55
C ARG A 40 -3.02 -7.59 -11.03
N GLU A 41 -3.53 -8.77 -10.79
CA GLU A 41 -4.87 -9.03 -10.26
C GLU A 41 -5.04 -8.35 -8.90
N ARG A 42 -4.05 -8.45 -8.03
CA ARG A 42 -4.08 -7.80 -6.72
C ARG A 42 -4.01 -6.28 -6.83
N GLN A 43 -3.15 -5.76 -7.71
CA GLN A 43 -3.08 -4.31 -7.95
C GLN A 43 -4.42 -3.77 -8.49
N GLN A 44 -5.06 -4.47 -9.41
CA GLN A 44 -6.38 -4.12 -9.93
C GLN A 44 -7.45 -4.13 -8.84
N ALA A 45 -7.50 -5.19 -8.03
CA ALA A 45 -8.47 -5.31 -6.93
C ALA A 45 -8.31 -4.18 -5.90
N ILE A 46 -7.08 -3.79 -5.57
CA ILE A 46 -6.81 -2.68 -4.66
C ILE A 46 -7.27 -1.35 -5.25
N LEU A 47 -6.93 -1.06 -6.51
CA LEU A 47 -7.35 0.17 -7.17
C LEU A 47 -8.88 0.24 -7.30
N GLN A 48 -9.54 -0.87 -7.63
CA GLN A 48 -10.99 -0.92 -7.71
C GLN A 48 -11.63 -0.64 -6.35
N ARG A 49 -11.15 -1.26 -5.27
CA ARG A 49 -11.62 -1.00 -3.91
C ARG A 49 -11.48 0.48 -3.53
N GLN A 50 -10.34 1.09 -3.82
CA GLN A 50 -10.12 2.52 -3.57
C GLN A 50 -11.09 3.40 -4.38
N ILE A 51 -11.38 3.06 -5.62
CA ILE A 51 -12.38 3.77 -6.45
C ILE A 51 -13.76 3.66 -5.83
N ASP A 52 -14.17 2.47 -5.40
CA ASP A 52 -15.48 2.22 -4.78
C ASP A 52 -15.63 2.99 -3.45
N GLU A 53 -14.59 3.03 -2.61
CA GLU A 53 -14.56 3.83 -1.37
C GLU A 53 -14.73 5.34 -1.67
N VAL A 54 -14.04 5.85 -2.70
CA VAL A 54 -14.16 7.26 -3.09
C VAL A 54 -15.56 7.56 -3.64
N LEU A 55 -16.14 6.66 -4.43
CA LEU A 55 -17.50 6.81 -4.95
C LEU A 55 -18.54 6.85 -3.83
N LEU A 56 -18.41 5.98 -2.84
CA LEU A 56 -19.26 5.98 -1.66
C LEU A 56 -19.11 7.30 -0.88
N ALA A 57 -17.89 7.76 -0.64
CA ALA A 57 -17.62 9.02 0.03
C ALA A 57 -18.19 10.23 -0.73
N ILE A 58 -18.13 10.26 -2.07
CA ILE A 58 -18.74 11.30 -2.91
C ILE A 58 -20.26 11.28 -2.75
N SER A 59 -20.86 10.11 -2.79
CA SER A 59 -22.32 9.92 -2.62
C SER A 59 -22.79 10.46 -1.27
N ASP A 60 -22.08 10.11 -0.20
CA ASP A 60 -22.35 10.59 1.16
C ASP A 60 -22.17 12.10 1.31
N ALA A 61 -21.09 12.65 0.73
CA ALA A 61 -20.82 14.08 0.75
C ALA A 61 -21.93 14.88 0.04
N LYS A 62 -22.42 14.38 -1.10
CA LYS A 62 -23.55 14.98 -1.83
C LYS A 62 -24.84 14.94 -1.02
N ARG A 63 -25.13 13.83 -0.36
CA ARG A 63 -26.31 13.66 0.50
C ARG A 63 -26.29 14.61 1.71
N GLN A 64 -25.10 14.81 2.29
CA GLN A 64 -24.88 15.70 3.43
C GLN A 64 -24.71 17.19 3.06
N LYS A 65 -24.88 17.54 1.76
CA LYS A 65 -24.68 18.90 1.24
C LYS A 65 -23.30 19.48 1.59
N ALA A 66 -22.25 18.63 1.53
CA ALA A 66 -20.89 19.06 1.76
C ALA A 66 -20.46 20.12 0.73
N GLU A 67 -19.45 20.92 1.08
CA GLU A 67 -18.98 21.98 0.20
C GLU A 67 -18.47 21.43 -1.14
N ASN A 68 -18.81 22.12 -2.22
CA ASN A 68 -18.43 21.78 -3.59
C ASN A 68 -16.92 21.55 -3.79
N PHE A 69 -16.08 22.24 -3.01
CA PHE A 69 -14.63 22.06 -3.08
C PHE A 69 -14.20 20.65 -2.66
N THR A 70 -14.79 20.13 -1.57
CA THR A 70 -14.49 18.77 -1.08
C THR A 70 -14.91 17.71 -2.10
N ILE A 71 -16.10 17.85 -2.68
CA ILE A 71 -16.60 16.93 -3.72
C ILE A 71 -15.70 16.98 -4.95
N LYS A 72 -15.29 18.17 -5.41
CA LYS A 72 -14.36 18.31 -6.54
C LYS A 72 -13.00 17.63 -6.28
N GLN A 73 -12.50 17.71 -5.06
CA GLN A 73 -11.24 17.06 -4.69
C GLN A 73 -11.37 15.52 -4.73
N MET A 74 -12.47 14.98 -4.18
CA MET A 74 -12.76 13.54 -4.24
C MET A 74 -12.90 13.07 -5.69
N GLU A 75 -13.58 13.83 -6.55
CA GLU A 75 -13.71 13.51 -7.98
C GLU A 75 -12.36 13.53 -8.72
N ARG A 76 -11.43 14.41 -8.35
CA ARG A 76 -10.05 14.40 -8.88
C ARG A 76 -9.31 13.14 -8.45
N THR A 77 -9.44 12.74 -7.19
CA THR A 77 -8.83 11.51 -6.67
C THR A 77 -9.38 10.29 -7.41
N ARG A 78 -10.70 10.20 -7.60
CA ARG A 78 -11.34 9.13 -8.38
C ARG A 78 -10.76 9.03 -9.79
N LYS A 79 -10.72 10.15 -10.52
CA LYS A 79 -10.15 10.18 -11.89
C LYS A 79 -8.69 9.75 -11.94
N SER A 80 -7.90 10.10 -10.93
CA SER A 80 -6.51 9.68 -10.84
C SER A 80 -6.39 8.16 -10.63
N LEU A 81 -7.24 7.57 -9.79
CA LEU A 81 -7.27 6.13 -9.56
C LEU A 81 -7.75 5.36 -10.81
N GLU A 82 -8.80 5.86 -11.48
CA GLU A 82 -9.30 5.28 -12.74
C GLU A 82 -8.23 5.29 -13.84
N ALA A 83 -7.51 6.40 -14.00
CA ALA A 83 -6.39 6.48 -14.96
C ALA A 83 -5.24 5.52 -14.62
N ARG A 84 -4.97 5.29 -13.32
CA ARG A 84 -3.98 4.30 -12.90
C ARG A 84 -4.44 2.87 -13.22
N LEU A 85 -5.72 2.57 -13.00
CA LEU A 85 -6.30 1.28 -13.32
C LEU A 85 -6.29 1.02 -14.83
N GLU A 86 -6.66 2.01 -15.64
CA GLU A 86 -6.60 1.93 -17.10
C GLU A 86 -5.16 1.67 -17.58
N LYS A 87 -4.20 2.45 -17.08
CA LYS A 87 -2.77 2.24 -17.39
C LYS A 87 -2.28 0.85 -17.01
N LEU A 88 -2.73 0.32 -15.87
CA LEU A 88 -2.39 -1.04 -15.44
C LEU A 88 -2.98 -2.08 -16.41
N ASN A 89 -4.19 -1.83 -16.92
CA ASN A 89 -4.86 -2.70 -17.89
C ASN A 89 -4.18 -2.67 -19.26
N ASP A 90 -3.72 -1.50 -19.71
CA ASP A 90 -3.06 -1.32 -21.00
C ASP A 90 -1.63 -1.88 -21.04
N GLN A 91 -0.96 -1.98 -19.91
CA GLN A 91 0.35 -2.60 -19.79
C GLN A 91 0.25 -4.13 -19.92
N SER A 92 -0.41 -4.59 -21.00
CA SER A 92 -0.48 -6.02 -21.32
C SER A 92 0.92 -6.57 -21.63
N THR A 93 1.33 -7.58 -20.89
CA THR A 93 2.24 -8.65 -21.32
C THR A 93 3.76 -8.47 -21.30
N LYS A 94 4.38 -7.48 -20.66
CA LYS A 94 5.86 -7.40 -20.75
C LYS A 94 6.68 -7.48 -19.48
N ASP A 95 6.10 -7.53 -18.30
CA ASP A 95 6.89 -7.74 -17.07
C ASP A 95 6.67 -9.16 -16.53
N ASP A 96 7.40 -10.08 -17.12
CA ASP A 96 7.65 -11.45 -16.66
C ASP A 96 8.54 -11.44 -15.39
N THR A 97 8.23 -10.53 -14.46
CA THR A 97 8.96 -10.36 -13.22
C THR A 97 8.23 -11.13 -12.12
N VAL A 98 8.96 -11.93 -11.35
CA VAL A 98 8.41 -12.59 -10.16
C VAL A 98 7.76 -11.55 -9.25
N THR A 99 6.52 -11.80 -8.88
CA THR A 99 5.72 -10.92 -8.01
C THR A 99 6.08 -11.12 -6.54
N PHE A 100 5.61 -10.22 -5.68
CA PHE A 100 5.84 -10.31 -4.24
C PHE A 100 5.24 -11.59 -3.66
N GLU A 101 4.07 -11.99 -4.14
CA GLU A 101 3.37 -13.22 -3.75
C GLU A 101 4.17 -14.48 -4.11
N GLU A 102 4.86 -14.46 -5.25
CA GLU A 102 5.67 -15.59 -5.73
C GLU A 102 7.01 -15.72 -5.00
N LEU A 103 7.40 -14.76 -4.18
CA LEU A 103 8.62 -14.85 -3.36
C LEU A 103 8.53 -15.91 -2.27
N GLY A 104 7.32 -16.30 -1.86
CA GLY A 104 7.10 -17.31 -0.83
C GLY A 104 7.44 -16.85 0.58
N ILE A 105 7.47 -15.54 0.83
CA ILE A 105 7.71 -14.99 2.17
C ILE A 105 6.42 -14.99 2.99
N ASP A 106 6.55 -15.26 4.28
CA ASP A 106 5.45 -15.32 5.25
C ASP A 106 5.58 -14.27 6.36
N ARG A 107 6.72 -13.59 6.45
CA ARG A 107 6.97 -12.54 7.45
C ARG A 107 7.66 -11.34 6.84
N LEU A 108 7.25 -10.15 7.26
CA LEU A 108 7.82 -8.89 6.85
C LEU A 108 8.15 -8.04 8.08
N PHE A 109 9.44 -7.85 8.32
CA PHE A 109 9.95 -6.96 9.35
C PHE A 109 10.32 -5.63 8.72
N ILE A 110 9.73 -4.53 9.18
CA ILE A 110 9.96 -3.20 8.64
C ILE A 110 10.59 -2.33 9.70
N ASP A 111 11.88 -2.13 9.56
CA ASP A 111 12.61 -1.19 10.37
C ASP A 111 12.35 0.25 9.88
N GLU A 112 12.43 1.22 10.78
CA GLU A 112 12.12 2.63 10.50
C GLU A 112 10.75 2.82 9.82
N SER A 113 9.74 2.10 10.30
CA SER A 113 8.38 2.08 9.75
C SER A 113 7.70 3.46 9.73
N HIS A 114 8.21 4.44 10.51
CA HIS A 114 7.76 5.83 10.46
C HIS A 114 7.89 6.47 9.07
N ASN A 115 8.72 5.92 8.18
CA ASN A 115 8.84 6.37 6.80
C ASN A 115 7.56 6.12 5.95
N PHE A 116 6.61 5.34 6.44
CA PHE A 116 5.40 4.93 5.73
C PHE A 116 4.10 5.53 6.30
N LYS A 117 4.20 6.53 7.16
CA LYS A 117 3.04 7.19 7.79
C LYS A 117 2.14 7.97 6.82
N ASN A 118 2.62 8.30 5.62
CA ASN A 118 1.84 9.01 4.59
C ASN A 118 0.95 8.07 3.79
N LEU A 119 0.19 7.22 4.46
CA LEU A 119 -0.82 6.39 3.82
C LEU A 119 -2.08 7.24 3.59
N PHE A 120 -2.60 7.21 2.36
CA PHE A 120 -3.83 7.93 2.03
C PHE A 120 -4.99 7.48 2.91
N LEU A 121 -5.71 8.44 3.45
CA LEU A 121 -6.94 8.23 4.21
C LEU A 121 -8.06 9.10 3.62
N MET A 122 -9.12 8.45 3.17
CA MET A 122 -10.35 9.17 2.85
C MET A 122 -11.03 9.62 4.15
N THR A 123 -11.12 10.90 4.38
CA THR A 123 -11.76 11.47 5.56
C THR A 123 -12.59 12.70 5.21
N LYS A 124 -13.67 12.88 5.94
CA LYS A 124 -14.50 14.11 5.89
C LYS A 124 -13.85 15.27 6.65
N MET A 125 -12.85 15.01 7.47
CA MET A 125 -12.17 16.02 8.28
C MET A 125 -11.14 16.77 7.43
N ARG A 126 -11.18 18.10 7.50
CA ARG A 126 -10.22 18.98 6.82
C ARG A 126 -9.10 19.39 7.77
N ASN A 127 -7.91 19.57 7.21
CA ASN A 127 -6.75 20.12 7.92
C ASN A 127 -6.42 19.42 9.25
N VAL A 128 -6.65 18.12 9.33
CA VAL A 128 -6.19 17.32 10.47
C VAL A 128 -4.72 17.01 10.27
N GLY A 129 -3.89 17.49 11.17
CA GLY A 129 -2.45 17.19 11.14
C GLY A 129 -2.21 15.67 11.16
N GLY A 130 -1.32 15.19 10.30
CA GLY A 130 -1.00 13.77 10.18
C GLY A 130 -1.89 12.96 9.22
N ILE A 131 -2.96 13.53 8.67
CA ILE A 131 -3.74 12.89 7.61
C ILE A 131 -3.14 13.27 6.25
N ALA A 132 -2.58 12.29 5.54
CA ALA A 132 -2.10 12.47 4.19
C ALA A 132 -3.29 12.57 3.22
N GLN A 133 -3.47 13.76 2.63
CA GLN A 133 -4.45 13.97 1.55
C GLN A 133 -3.90 13.59 0.17
N THR A 134 -2.60 13.37 0.08
CA THR A 134 -1.91 12.88 -1.12
C THR A 134 -1.32 11.52 -0.84
N GLU A 135 -1.58 10.58 -1.74
CA GLU A 135 -1.04 9.23 -1.64
C GLU A 135 0.48 9.25 -1.86
N ALA A 136 1.25 8.79 -0.89
CA ALA A 136 2.63 8.42 -1.12
C ALA A 136 2.66 7.01 -1.71
N GLN A 137 3.05 6.88 -2.98
CA GLN A 137 3.07 5.60 -3.70
C GLN A 137 3.76 4.48 -2.91
N LYS A 138 4.85 4.80 -2.18
CA LYS A 138 5.56 3.84 -1.34
C LYS A 138 4.71 3.31 -0.18
N SER A 139 3.88 4.17 0.44
CA SER A 139 3.03 3.77 1.56
C SER A 139 1.89 2.88 1.10
N SER A 140 1.28 3.18 -0.04
CA SER A 140 0.22 2.36 -0.62
C SER A 140 0.73 1.01 -1.12
N ASP A 141 1.91 0.96 -1.72
CA ASP A 141 2.52 -0.30 -2.15
C ASP A 141 2.85 -1.19 -0.94
N LEU A 142 3.45 -0.61 0.11
CA LEU A 142 3.71 -1.36 1.34
C LEU A 142 2.41 -1.84 1.99
N PHE A 143 1.39 -0.98 2.06
CA PHE A 143 0.09 -1.34 2.63
C PHE A 143 -0.54 -2.54 1.93
N ALA A 144 -0.47 -2.57 0.61
CA ALA A 144 -0.96 -3.68 -0.19
C ALA A 144 -0.20 -5.00 0.08
N LYS A 145 1.12 -4.92 0.28
CA LYS A 145 1.95 -6.07 0.67
C LYS A 145 1.64 -6.56 2.08
N CYS A 146 1.41 -5.63 3.02
CA CYS A 146 0.98 -5.98 4.39
C CYS A 146 -0.36 -6.70 4.37
N GLN A 147 -1.35 -6.18 3.62
CA GLN A 147 -2.65 -6.85 3.49
C GLN A 147 -2.54 -8.27 2.92
N TYR A 148 -1.67 -8.47 1.92
CA TYR A 148 -1.42 -9.81 1.39
C TYR A 148 -0.87 -10.76 2.47
N LEU A 149 0.10 -10.30 3.26
CA LEU A 149 0.68 -11.12 4.32
C LEU A 149 -0.31 -11.37 5.47
N ASP A 150 -1.14 -10.40 5.81
CA ASP A 150 -2.19 -10.58 6.83
C ASP A 150 -3.20 -11.63 6.39
N GLU A 151 -3.63 -11.62 5.12
CA GLU A 151 -4.50 -12.66 4.54
C GLU A 151 -3.82 -14.04 4.56
N LEU A 152 -2.52 -14.11 4.27
CA LEU A 152 -1.75 -15.36 4.22
C LEU A 152 -1.50 -15.96 5.60
N THR A 153 -1.33 -15.12 6.63
CA THR A 153 -0.81 -15.51 7.96
C THR A 153 -1.79 -15.26 9.09
N ASP A 154 -3.05 -15.00 8.78
CA ASP A 154 -4.08 -14.66 9.78
C ASP A 154 -3.64 -13.49 10.69
N SER A 155 -3.23 -12.38 10.04
CA SER A 155 -2.75 -11.13 10.67
C SER A 155 -1.49 -11.27 11.55
N HIS A 156 -0.65 -12.26 11.27
CA HIS A 156 0.60 -12.49 12.01
C HIS A 156 1.86 -12.30 11.15
N GLY A 157 1.71 -11.74 9.92
CA GLY A 157 2.78 -11.65 8.93
C GLY A 157 3.62 -10.38 8.98
N VAL A 158 3.19 -9.33 9.70
CA VAL A 158 3.82 -8.00 9.60
C VAL A 158 4.28 -7.50 10.96
N ILE A 159 5.53 -7.08 11.03
CA ILE A 159 6.15 -6.51 12.23
C ILE A 159 6.76 -5.15 11.88
N PHE A 160 6.33 -4.11 12.59
CA PHE A 160 6.90 -2.76 12.48
C PHE A 160 7.85 -2.47 13.63
N ALA A 161 9.04 -1.94 13.30
CA ALA A 161 9.99 -1.41 14.24
C ALA A 161 10.21 0.09 13.97
N THR A 162 10.16 0.91 15.03
CA THR A 162 10.45 2.35 14.93
C THR A 162 10.66 2.95 16.33
N GLY A 163 11.59 3.88 16.44
CA GLY A 163 11.77 4.72 17.64
C GLY A 163 10.76 5.86 17.74
N THR A 164 10.02 6.19 16.65
CA THR A 164 9.08 7.32 16.58
C THR A 164 7.73 6.90 15.98
N PRO A 165 6.95 6.07 16.72
CA PRO A 165 5.63 5.62 16.22
C PRO A 165 4.67 6.79 16.00
N ILE A 166 4.79 7.83 16.82
CA ILE A 166 4.04 9.09 16.72
C ILE A 166 5.04 10.24 16.75
N SER A 167 4.99 11.15 15.78
CA SER A 167 5.84 12.35 15.72
C SER A 167 5.05 13.65 15.70
N ASN A 168 3.95 13.71 14.97
CA ASN A 168 3.19 14.95 14.76
C ASN A 168 1.75 14.88 15.29
N SER A 169 1.11 13.73 15.23
CA SER A 169 -0.31 13.58 15.55
C SER A 169 -0.66 12.15 15.94
N MET A 170 -1.65 12.00 16.82
CA MET A 170 -2.24 10.69 17.15
C MET A 170 -2.82 9.96 15.94
N VAL A 171 -3.16 10.69 14.88
CA VAL A 171 -3.60 10.08 13.61
C VAL A 171 -2.53 9.19 12.97
N GLU A 172 -1.26 9.44 13.24
CA GLU A 172 -0.18 8.56 12.78
C GLU A 172 -0.27 7.15 13.40
N LEU A 173 -0.75 7.07 14.65
CA LEU A 173 -1.02 5.77 15.29
C LEU A 173 -2.14 5.02 14.58
N TYR A 174 -3.22 5.71 14.21
CA TYR A 174 -4.28 5.10 13.40
C TYR A 174 -3.75 4.61 12.05
N THR A 175 -2.85 5.36 11.41
CA THR A 175 -2.18 4.89 10.19
C THR A 175 -1.38 3.61 10.41
N VAL A 176 -0.64 3.51 11.50
CA VAL A 176 0.09 2.28 11.87
C VAL A 176 -0.88 1.12 12.10
N GLN A 177 -1.98 1.36 12.82
CA GLN A 177 -3.02 0.33 13.03
C GLN A 177 -3.62 -0.16 11.71
N ARG A 178 -3.80 0.72 10.72
CA ARG A 178 -4.26 0.30 9.38
C ARG A 178 -3.32 -0.70 8.71
N TYR A 179 -2.02 -0.61 8.93
CA TYR A 179 -1.06 -1.59 8.42
C TYR A 179 -1.13 -2.93 9.16
N LEU A 180 -1.38 -2.91 10.47
CA LEU A 180 -1.21 -4.07 11.35
C LEU A 180 -2.54 -4.74 11.75
N GLN A 181 -3.67 -4.05 11.60
CA GLN A 181 -4.99 -4.48 12.11
C GLN A 181 -6.12 -4.02 11.18
N TYR A 182 -5.90 -4.02 9.88
CA TYR A 182 -6.88 -3.45 8.94
C TYR A 182 -8.24 -4.15 9.01
N GLN A 183 -8.25 -5.47 9.05
CA GLN A 183 -9.48 -6.26 9.15
C GLN A 183 -10.25 -5.92 10.43
N THR A 184 -9.57 -5.91 11.59
CA THR A 184 -10.18 -5.54 12.87
C THR A 184 -10.80 -4.14 12.83
N LEU A 185 -10.09 -3.17 12.22
CA LEU A 185 -10.62 -1.81 12.07
C LEU A 185 -11.87 -1.76 11.18
N GLN A 186 -11.95 -2.59 10.14
CA GLN A 186 -13.15 -2.68 9.29
C GLN A 186 -14.35 -3.32 10.03
N GLU A 187 -14.09 -4.31 10.87
CA GLU A 187 -15.13 -4.97 11.68
C GLU A 187 -15.68 -4.07 12.79
N MET A 188 -14.88 -3.15 13.29
CA MET A 188 -15.27 -2.19 14.34
C MET A 188 -16.04 -0.96 13.79
N GLY A 189 -16.06 -0.71 12.48
CA GLY A 189 -16.73 0.42 11.82
C GLY A 189 -15.83 1.63 11.71
#